data_8acc58fb0ce3de507a4c931170cddc3a
#
_entry.id   8acc58fb0ce3de507a4c931170cddc3a
#
_cell.length_a   1.000
_cell.length_b   1.000
_cell.length_c   1.000
_cell.angle_alpha   90.00
_cell.angle_beta   90.00
_cell.angle_gamma   90.00
#
_symmetry.space_group_name_H-M   'P 1'
#
loop_
_entity.id
_entity.type
_entity.pdbx_description
1 polymer ?
#
loop_
_entity_poly.entity_id
_entity_poly.type
_entity_poly.pdbx_seq_one_letter_code
_entity_poly.pdbx_strand_id
1 'polypeptide(L)'
;MNEKQLQTEIHKELGSRSDVRVFRNNVGTAFMGKAVTIQRPVSVKLLPGDVVIRNARRVKFGLHEGSSDLIGWRRVLITPAMVGHWIAQFLSVEIKTQRGRVSEAQEAWANVVDMHGGCAGVVRSVDDARMMVDRPGV
;
A
#
# COMPACT_ATOMS: atom_id res chain seq x y z
N MET A 1 -24.81 -14.41 -1.54
CA MET A 1 -23.63 -13.57 -1.84
C MET A 1 -22.38 -14.29 -1.38
N ASN A 2 -21.39 -14.44 -2.23
CA ASN A 2 -20.11 -15.02 -1.80
C ASN A 2 -19.19 -13.92 -1.20
N GLU A 3 -18.15 -14.34 -0.49
CA GLU A 3 -17.21 -13.42 0.19
C GLU A 3 -16.61 -12.35 -0.74
N LYS A 4 -16.23 -12.74 -1.97
CA LYS A 4 -15.65 -11.81 -2.96
C LYS A 4 -16.64 -10.72 -3.40
N GLN A 5 -17.91 -11.08 -3.53
CA GLN A 5 -18.98 -10.12 -3.85
C GLN A 5 -19.20 -9.17 -2.69
N LEU A 6 -19.29 -9.71 -1.46
CA LEU A 6 -19.42 -8.91 -0.25
C LEU A 6 -18.26 -7.94 -0.06
N GLN A 7 -17.01 -8.39 -0.25
CA GLN A 7 -15.82 -7.53 -0.20
C GLN A 7 -15.88 -6.39 -1.22
N THR A 8 -16.39 -6.67 -2.42
CA THR A 8 -16.52 -5.66 -3.47
C THR A 8 -17.56 -4.60 -3.10
N GLU A 9 -18.69 -5.01 -2.56
CA GLU A 9 -19.74 -4.08 -2.12
C GLU A 9 -19.29 -3.23 -0.94
N ILE A 10 -18.64 -3.83 0.06
CA ILE A 10 -18.08 -3.10 1.20
C ILE A 10 -17.03 -2.09 0.73
N HIS A 11 -16.12 -2.49 -0.18
CA HIS A 11 -15.10 -1.60 -0.71
C HIS A 11 -15.71 -0.41 -1.47
N LYS A 12 -16.78 -0.65 -2.23
CA LYS A 12 -17.52 0.41 -2.94
C LYS A 12 -18.21 1.36 -1.96
N GLU A 13 -18.92 0.81 -0.97
CA GLU A 13 -19.64 1.57 0.04
C GLU A 13 -18.68 2.48 0.84
N LEU A 14 -17.64 1.89 1.43
CA LEU A 14 -16.66 2.65 2.21
C LEU A 14 -15.87 3.64 1.35
N GLY A 15 -15.56 3.27 0.10
CA GLY A 15 -14.84 4.13 -0.83
C GLY A 15 -15.66 5.32 -1.35
N SER A 16 -16.99 5.30 -1.24
CA SER A 16 -17.87 6.41 -1.59
C SER A 16 -17.91 7.52 -0.52
N ARG A 17 -17.47 7.23 0.70
CA ARG A 17 -17.48 8.18 1.81
C ARG A 17 -16.33 9.19 1.68
N SER A 18 -16.60 10.45 1.98
CA SER A 18 -15.59 11.52 1.98
C SER A 18 -14.64 11.49 3.19
N ASP A 19 -15.06 10.84 4.27
CA ASP A 19 -14.31 10.73 5.53
C ASP A 19 -13.52 9.43 5.68
N VAL A 20 -13.59 8.54 4.69
CA VAL A 20 -12.94 7.22 4.68
C VAL A 20 -12.13 7.02 3.40
N ARG A 21 -11.01 6.32 3.52
CA ARG A 21 -10.25 5.83 2.39
C ARG A 21 -9.81 4.39 2.67
N VAL A 22 -10.15 3.48 1.79
CA VAL A 22 -9.81 2.05 1.91
C VAL A 22 -9.15 1.52 0.64
N PHE A 23 -8.28 0.56 0.83
CA PHE A 23 -7.53 -0.12 -0.23
C PHE A 23 -7.61 -1.62 -0.01
N ARG A 24 -7.57 -2.39 -1.09
CA ARG A 24 -7.44 -3.85 -1.02
C ARG A 24 -6.03 -4.19 -0.55
N ASN A 25 -5.96 -5.04 0.46
CA ASN A 25 -4.72 -5.58 0.98
C ASN A 25 -4.63 -7.06 0.58
N ASN A 26 -4.09 -7.32 -0.59
CA ASN A 26 -3.87 -8.69 -1.03
C ASN A 26 -2.56 -9.18 -0.41
N VAL A 27 -2.64 -10.18 0.44
CA VAL A 27 -1.47 -10.84 1.04
C VAL A 27 -1.21 -12.16 0.32
N GLY A 28 0.02 -12.42 -0.04
CA GLY A 28 0.34 -13.65 -0.76
C GLY A 28 1.80 -13.81 -1.10
N THR A 29 2.02 -14.75 -1.99
CA THR A 29 3.35 -15.06 -2.55
C THR A 29 3.29 -14.94 -4.07
N ALA A 30 4.25 -14.25 -4.65
CA ALA A 30 4.44 -14.12 -6.09
C ALA A 30 5.86 -14.52 -6.47
N PHE A 31 6.10 -14.61 -7.78
CA PHE A 31 7.44 -14.77 -8.32
C PHE A 31 7.85 -13.48 -9.02
N MET A 32 9.03 -13.00 -8.72
CA MET A 32 9.66 -11.87 -9.42
C MET A 32 10.86 -12.36 -10.21
N GLY A 33 11.04 -11.81 -11.40
CA GLY A 33 12.16 -12.11 -12.28
C GLY A 33 11.98 -11.44 -13.63
N LYS A 34 12.82 -11.80 -14.59
CA LYS A 34 12.67 -11.33 -15.96
C LYS A 34 11.57 -12.12 -16.65
N ALA A 35 10.41 -11.51 -16.84
CA ALA A 35 9.31 -12.08 -17.59
C ALA A 35 9.67 -12.18 -19.08
N VAL A 36 9.36 -13.32 -19.69
CA VAL A 36 9.51 -13.56 -21.13
C VAL A 36 8.19 -14.06 -21.65
N THR A 37 7.56 -13.28 -22.51
CA THR A 37 6.33 -13.70 -23.20
C THR A 37 6.66 -14.67 -24.31
N ILE A 38 6.04 -15.84 -24.31
CA ILE A 38 6.19 -16.86 -25.32
C ILE A 38 5.11 -16.68 -26.37
N GLN A 39 5.50 -16.37 -27.61
CA GLN A 39 4.59 -16.09 -28.72
C GLN A 39 4.37 -17.27 -29.66
N ARG A 40 5.18 -18.32 -29.56
CA ARG A 40 5.03 -19.54 -30.36
C ARG A 40 5.47 -20.76 -29.53
N PRO A 41 4.97 -21.95 -29.85
CA PRO A 41 5.37 -23.16 -29.17
C PRO A 41 6.88 -23.33 -29.15
N VAL A 42 7.42 -23.74 -28.02
CA VAL A 42 8.85 -24.08 -27.84
C VAL A 42 8.98 -25.54 -27.40
N SER A 43 10.20 -26.07 -27.43
CA SER A 43 10.47 -27.48 -27.14
C SER A 43 10.01 -27.98 -25.76
N VAL A 44 9.77 -27.09 -24.82
CA VAL A 44 9.22 -27.37 -23.48
C VAL A 44 7.68 -27.32 -23.42
N LYS A 45 7.00 -27.39 -24.57
CA LYS A 45 5.52 -27.37 -24.69
C LYS A 45 4.85 -26.11 -24.11
N LEU A 46 5.53 -24.98 -24.18
CA LEU A 46 4.90 -23.69 -23.88
C LEU A 46 4.07 -23.23 -25.09
N LEU A 47 2.95 -22.62 -24.81
CA LEU A 47 2.03 -22.12 -25.82
C LEU A 47 2.16 -20.58 -25.95
N PRO A 48 1.76 -20.00 -27.11
CA PRO A 48 1.65 -18.56 -27.24
C PRO A 48 0.71 -17.97 -26.15
N GLY A 49 1.18 -16.92 -25.49
CA GLY A 49 0.47 -16.32 -24.35
C GLY A 49 1.00 -16.78 -22.99
N ASP A 50 1.75 -17.88 -22.92
CA ASP A 50 2.44 -18.27 -21.67
C ASP A 50 3.53 -17.25 -21.33
N VAL A 51 3.81 -17.11 -20.04
CA VAL A 51 4.85 -16.22 -19.51
C VAL A 51 5.91 -17.05 -18.82
N VAL A 52 7.14 -16.92 -19.26
CA VAL A 52 8.31 -17.54 -18.60
C VAL A 52 9.04 -16.49 -17.79
N ILE A 53 9.22 -16.75 -16.51
CA ILE A 53 9.98 -15.88 -15.62
C ILE A 53 11.36 -16.53 -15.39
N ARG A 54 12.42 -15.94 -15.95
CA ARG A 54 13.79 -16.39 -15.74
C ARG A 54 14.36 -15.86 -14.45
N ASN A 55 15.20 -16.68 -13.79
CA ASN A 55 15.77 -16.35 -12.48
C ASN A 55 14.70 -15.97 -11.46
N ALA A 56 13.58 -16.69 -11.51
CA ALA A 56 12.44 -16.42 -10.64
C ALA A 56 12.82 -16.58 -9.17
N ARG A 57 12.45 -15.59 -8.37
CA ARG A 57 12.54 -15.65 -6.92
C ARG A 57 11.16 -15.44 -6.31
N ARG A 58 10.91 -16.18 -5.24
CA ARG A 58 9.68 -16.04 -4.48
C ARG A 58 9.72 -14.75 -3.66
N VAL A 59 8.64 -13.99 -3.70
CA VAL A 59 8.45 -12.78 -2.89
C VAL A 59 7.12 -12.84 -2.18
N LYS A 60 7.08 -12.40 -0.94
CA LYS A 60 5.84 -12.12 -0.23
C LYS A 60 5.40 -10.69 -0.58
N PHE A 61 4.10 -10.47 -0.70
CA PHE A 61 3.50 -9.16 -0.93
C PHE A 61 2.29 -8.95 -0.01
N GLY A 62 1.87 -7.70 0.13
CA GLY A 62 0.86 -7.27 1.08
C GLY A 62 1.43 -7.00 2.47
N LEU A 63 0.57 -6.80 3.44
CA LEU A 63 0.95 -6.68 4.83
C LEU A 63 1.33 -8.04 5.43
N HIS A 64 1.17 -8.21 6.72
CA HIS A 64 1.43 -9.47 7.39
C HIS A 64 0.32 -10.48 7.13
N GLU A 65 0.63 -11.78 7.15
CA GLU A 65 -0.35 -12.88 7.12
C GLU A 65 -1.34 -12.71 8.28
N GLY A 66 -2.63 -12.80 7.98
CA GLY A 66 -3.70 -12.52 8.93
C GLY A 66 -4.14 -11.04 8.98
N SER A 67 -3.50 -10.13 8.21
CA SER A 67 -3.99 -8.77 8.07
C SER A 67 -5.29 -8.73 7.24
N SER A 68 -6.14 -7.74 7.54
CA SER A 68 -7.46 -7.60 6.94
C SER A 68 -7.43 -7.38 5.43
N ASP A 69 -8.51 -7.75 4.73
CA ASP A 69 -8.69 -7.62 3.28
C ASP A 69 -8.70 -6.16 2.78
N LEU A 70 -9.15 -5.26 3.62
CA LEU A 70 -9.16 -3.83 3.36
C LEU A 70 -8.37 -3.12 4.44
N ILE A 71 -7.54 -2.17 4.04
CA ILE A 71 -6.77 -1.28 4.91
C ILE A 71 -7.01 0.16 4.50
N GLY A 72 -6.77 1.09 5.41
CA GLY A 72 -6.95 2.50 5.10
C GLY A 72 -7.06 3.34 6.36
N TRP A 73 -7.79 4.44 6.26
CA TRP A 73 -8.03 5.34 7.37
C TRP A 73 -9.44 5.93 7.32
N ARG A 74 -9.89 6.43 8.46
CA ARG A 74 -11.04 7.32 8.59
C ARG A 74 -10.62 8.59 9.30
N ARG A 75 -11.26 9.69 8.97
CA ARG A 75 -11.10 10.95 9.73
C ARG A 75 -11.82 10.81 11.06
N VAL A 76 -11.16 11.25 12.11
CA VAL A 76 -11.71 11.27 13.47
C VAL A 76 -11.61 12.70 14.00
N LEU A 77 -12.72 13.27 14.45
CA LEU A 77 -12.70 14.53 15.15
C LEU A 77 -12.14 14.29 16.57
N ILE A 78 -11.06 14.96 16.90
CA ILE A 78 -10.49 14.92 18.25
C ILE A 78 -11.38 15.75 19.18
N THR A 79 -11.87 15.12 20.22
CA THR A 79 -12.72 15.75 21.24
C THR A 79 -12.01 15.75 22.60
N PRO A 80 -12.45 16.60 23.57
CA PRO A 80 -11.89 16.59 24.92
C PRO A 80 -11.92 15.22 25.60
N ALA A 81 -12.90 14.37 25.29
CA ALA A 81 -12.99 12.99 25.80
C ALA A 81 -11.84 12.08 25.34
N MET A 82 -11.11 12.46 24.28
CA MET A 82 -9.98 11.72 23.75
C MET A 82 -8.64 12.18 24.34
N VAL A 83 -8.62 13.20 25.16
CA VAL A 83 -7.39 13.69 25.81
C VAL A 83 -6.84 12.61 26.74
N GLY A 84 -5.55 12.31 26.57
CA GLY A 84 -4.88 11.25 27.32
C GLY A 84 -5.01 9.83 26.72
N HIS A 85 -5.71 9.68 25.61
CA HIS A 85 -5.79 8.41 24.89
C HIS A 85 -4.82 8.38 23.69
N TRP A 86 -4.39 7.16 23.35
CA TRP A 86 -3.59 6.91 22.16
C TRP A 86 -4.49 6.60 20.97
N ILE A 87 -4.16 7.14 19.81
CA ILE A 87 -4.77 6.78 18.52
C ILE A 87 -3.67 6.26 17.57
N ALA A 88 -3.98 5.30 16.73
CA ALA A 88 -3.08 4.87 15.66
C ALA A 88 -3.26 5.81 14.46
N GLN A 89 -2.26 6.62 14.18
CA GLN A 89 -2.21 7.47 12.98
C GLN A 89 -1.64 6.66 11.81
N PHE A 90 -2.27 6.75 10.64
CA PHE A 90 -1.71 6.09 9.45
C PHE A 90 -0.37 6.70 9.07
N LEU A 91 0.64 5.86 8.87
CA LEU A 91 2.00 6.25 8.49
C LEU A 91 2.31 5.77 7.07
N SER A 92 2.86 6.66 6.26
CA SER A 92 3.29 6.36 4.89
C SER A 92 4.68 6.90 4.62
N VAL A 93 5.67 6.02 4.57
CA VAL A 93 7.08 6.37 4.41
C VAL A 93 7.55 5.99 3.02
N GLU A 94 7.86 6.97 2.19
CA GLU A 94 8.53 6.78 0.90
C GLU A 94 10.04 6.87 1.08
N ILE A 95 10.77 5.83 0.67
CA ILE A 95 12.23 5.75 0.83
C ILE A 95 12.91 6.06 -0.50
N LYS A 96 13.80 7.04 -0.50
CA LYS A 96 14.60 7.43 -1.67
C LYS A 96 16.08 7.51 -1.34
N THR A 97 16.92 7.23 -2.33
CA THR A 97 18.35 7.60 -2.24
C THR A 97 18.51 9.13 -2.28
N GLN A 98 19.70 9.64 -1.97
CA GLN A 98 19.97 11.09 -1.99
C GLN A 98 19.65 11.77 -3.32
N ARG A 99 19.82 11.05 -4.44
CA ARG A 99 19.55 11.55 -5.80
C ARG A 99 18.21 11.05 -6.36
N GLY A 100 17.49 10.21 -5.63
CA GLY A 100 16.21 9.64 -6.06
C GLY A 100 15.13 10.72 -6.20
N ARG A 101 14.38 10.68 -7.29
CA ARG A 101 13.26 11.60 -7.52
C ARG A 101 11.96 10.99 -7.01
N VAL A 102 11.10 11.83 -6.48
CA VAL A 102 9.73 11.49 -6.14
C VAL A 102 8.88 11.64 -7.40
N SER A 103 7.99 10.72 -7.66
CA SER A 103 7.06 10.83 -8.79
C SER A 103 5.83 11.65 -8.39
N GLU A 104 5.16 12.24 -9.38
CA GLU A 104 3.90 12.96 -9.17
C GLU A 104 2.85 12.09 -8.44
N ALA A 105 2.78 10.81 -8.77
CA ALA A 105 1.88 9.87 -8.11
C ALA A 105 2.21 9.69 -6.61
N GLN A 106 3.49 9.65 -6.25
CA GLN A 106 3.94 9.55 -4.87
C GLN A 106 3.68 10.85 -4.09
N GLU A 107 3.86 12.01 -4.73
CA GLU A 107 3.52 13.30 -4.13
C GLU A 107 2.01 13.42 -3.91
N ALA A 108 1.20 13.07 -4.91
CA ALA A 108 -0.25 13.07 -4.81
C ALA A 108 -0.74 12.13 -3.68
N TRP A 109 -0.13 10.95 -3.56
CA TRP A 109 -0.41 10.02 -2.47
C TRP A 109 -0.10 10.62 -1.10
N ALA A 110 1.10 11.17 -0.91
CA ALA A 110 1.53 11.78 0.35
C ALA A 110 0.58 12.93 0.75
N ASN A 111 0.23 13.80 -0.20
CA ASN A 111 -0.73 14.88 0.03
C ASN A 111 -2.10 14.37 0.50
N VAL A 112 -2.61 13.30 -0.11
CA VAL A 112 -3.88 12.69 0.31
C VAL A 112 -3.79 12.14 1.74
N VAL A 113 -2.69 11.49 2.10
CA VAL A 113 -2.47 10.98 3.46
C VAL A 113 -2.47 12.14 4.47
N ASP A 114 -1.69 13.19 4.22
CA ASP A 114 -1.58 14.34 5.11
C ASP A 114 -2.92 15.09 5.26
N MET A 115 -3.63 15.32 4.15
CA MET A 115 -4.97 15.95 4.16
C MET A 115 -5.99 15.19 5.01
N HIS A 116 -5.80 13.89 5.22
CA HIS A 116 -6.70 13.06 6.03
C HIS A 116 -6.18 12.84 7.46
N GLY A 117 -5.14 13.56 7.88
CA GLY A 117 -4.59 13.49 9.22
C GLY A 117 -3.62 12.31 9.44
N GLY A 118 -3.15 11.68 8.38
CA GLY A 118 -2.05 10.72 8.42
C GLY A 118 -0.70 11.43 8.54
N CYS A 119 0.37 10.65 8.57
CA CYS A 119 1.74 11.13 8.53
C CYS A 119 2.43 10.54 7.28
N ALA A 120 2.68 11.38 6.28
CA ALA A 120 3.39 10.97 5.08
C ALA A 120 4.68 11.75 4.89
N GLY A 121 5.67 11.14 4.23
CA GLY A 121 6.91 11.82 3.91
C GLY A 121 7.90 10.98 3.13
N VAL A 122 8.86 11.69 2.53
CA VAL A 122 10.01 11.10 1.85
C VAL A 122 11.20 11.16 2.77
N VAL A 123 11.84 10.02 2.99
CA VAL A 123 13.03 9.89 3.83
C VAL A 123 14.23 9.44 2.98
N ARG A 124 15.41 10.01 3.28
CA ARG A 124 16.65 9.71 2.57
C ARG A 124 17.76 9.20 3.47
N SER A 125 17.46 9.15 4.76
CA SER A 125 18.35 8.64 5.80
C SER A 125 17.53 8.05 6.96
N VAL A 126 18.20 7.33 7.84
CA VAL A 126 17.60 6.84 9.09
C VAL A 126 17.20 8.01 9.99
N ASP A 127 17.99 9.09 9.98
CA ASP A 127 17.70 10.27 10.79
C ASP A 127 16.47 11.03 10.27
N ASP A 128 16.28 11.12 8.95
CA ASP A 128 15.05 11.66 8.37
C ASP A 128 13.83 10.85 8.83
N ALA A 129 13.95 9.52 8.84
CA ALA A 129 12.86 8.64 9.27
C ALA A 129 12.53 8.84 10.76
N ARG A 130 13.54 8.98 11.61
CA ARG A 130 13.34 9.30 13.03
C ARG A 130 12.65 10.65 13.21
N MET A 131 13.18 11.69 12.58
CA MET A 131 12.57 13.02 12.64
C MET A 131 11.13 13.03 12.14
N MET A 132 10.81 12.23 11.13
CA MET A 132 9.46 12.13 10.60
C MET A 132 8.48 11.52 11.62
N VAL A 133 8.85 10.43 12.29
CA VAL A 133 7.96 9.75 13.26
C VAL A 133 7.90 10.45 14.61
N ASP A 134 8.90 11.29 14.93
CA ASP A 134 8.96 12.08 16.18
C ASP A 134 8.24 13.43 16.03
N ARG A 135 7.66 13.73 14.86
CA ARG A 135 6.86 14.96 14.68
C ARG A 135 5.68 14.93 15.64
N PRO A 136 5.39 16.05 16.33
CA PRO A 136 4.18 16.16 17.09
C PRO A 136 2.98 15.82 16.22
N GLY A 137 2.10 14.96 16.70
CA GLY A 137 0.83 14.70 16.04
C GLY A 137 0.04 15.98 15.86
N VAL A 138 -0.58 16.13 14.70
CA VAL A 138 -1.46 17.28 14.39
C VAL A 138 -2.80 17.10 15.10
#